data_ff42f187055269941848863f1ba7b94f
#
_entry.id   ff42f187055269941848863f1ba7b94f
#
_cell.length_a   1.000
_cell.length_b   1.000
_cell.length_c   1.000
_cell.angle_alpha   90.00
_cell.angle_beta   90.00
_cell.angle_gamma   90.00
#
_symmetry.space_group_name_H-M   'P 1'
#
loop_
_entity.id
_entity.type
_entity.pdbx_description
1 polymer ?
#
loop_
_entity_poly.entity_id
_entity_poly.type
_entity_poly.pdbx_seq_one_letter_code
_entity_poly.pdbx_strand_id
1 'polypeptide(L)'
;KKEKAEIIRLGKLLAQKGATVISGGFGGTMEDISRGAKSAGGKTIGVTWYKWEKPIYKSANAFIDEEIVADSLFERIDIMLKKADAFIVLPGGTGTLLELSATLEHMNKGLIDPKPIIMLGDFWKPVLTCLKKEPVLSERTKNMRKISCCNELVTFVKNVDECIEKLR
;
A
#
# COMPACT_ATOMS: atom_id res chain seq x y z
N LYS A 1 -8.04 -14.71 -13.08
CA LYS A 1 -8.18 -13.77 -14.25
C LYS A 1 -8.96 -12.50 -13.88
N LYS A 2 -10.10 -12.61 -13.17
CA LYS A 2 -10.94 -11.44 -12.79
C LYS A 2 -10.21 -10.50 -11.84
N GLU A 3 -9.57 -11.02 -10.79
CA GLU A 3 -8.81 -10.23 -9.81
C GLU A 3 -7.67 -9.43 -10.47
N LYS A 4 -6.90 -10.06 -11.36
CA LYS A 4 -5.84 -9.38 -12.12
C LYS A 4 -6.39 -8.21 -12.95
N ALA A 5 -7.52 -8.38 -13.62
CA ALA A 5 -8.15 -7.32 -14.41
C ALA A 5 -8.58 -6.13 -13.53
N GLU A 6 -9.10 -6.38 -12.32
CA GLU A 6 -9.49 -5.35 -11.37
C GLU A 6 -8.27 -4.58 -10.83
N ILE A 7 -7.14 -5.24 -10.60
CA ILE A 7 -5.90 -4.57 -10.16
C ILE A 7 -5.33 -3.67 -11.27
N ILE A 8 -5.32 -4.16 -12.52
CA ILE A 8 -4.92 -3.33 -13.66
C ILE A 8 -5.86 -2.13 -13.81
N ARG A 9 -7.18 -2.34 -13.65
CA ARG A 9 -8.17 -1.27 -13.67
C ARG A 9 -7.94 -0.25 -12.56
N LEU A 10 -7.60 -0.69 -11.35
CA LEU A 10 -7.26 0.19 -10.23
C LEU A 10 -6.08 1.10 -10.60
N GLY A 11 -4.99 0.54 -11.11
CA GLY A 11 -3.83 1.31 -11.54
C GLY A 11 -4.18 2.36 -12.59
N LYS A 12 -5.00 1.99 -13.58
CA LYS A 12 -5.50 2.91 -14.62
C LYS A 12 -6.29 4.08 -14.02
N LEU A 13 -7.22 3.80 -13.11
CA LEU A 13 -8.05 4.83 -12.47
C LEU A 13 -7.24 5.76 -11.57
N LEU A 14 -6.24 5.24 -10.84
CA LEU A 14 -5.31 6.04 -10.06
C LEU A 14 -4.55 7.03 -10.96
N ALA A 15 -4.00 6.56 -12.07
CA ALA A 15 -3.30 7.40 -13.03
C ALA A 15 -4.22 8.47 -13.63
N GLN A 16 -5.47 8.14 -13.97
CA GLN A 16 -6.47 9.10 -14.46
C GLN A 16 -6.83 10.19 -13.43
N LYS A 17 -6.63 9.92 -12.13
CA LYS A 17 -6.74 10.91 -11.05
C LYS A 17 -5.45 11.70 -10.81
N GLY A 18 -4.41 11.50 -11.61
CA GLY A 18 -3.13 12.16 -11.47
C GLY A 18 -2.24 11.59 -10.36
N ALA A 19 -2.60 10.44 -9.78
CA ALA A 19 -1.80 9.80 -8.75
C ALA A 19 -0.57 9.10 -9.34
N THR A 20 0.56 9.18 -8.62
CA THR A 20 1.74 8.32 -8.86
C THR A 20 1.56 7.03 -8.08
N VAL A 21 1.70 5.88 -8.74
CA VAL A 21 1.63 4.57 -8.09
C VAL A 21 2.99 4.19 -7.55
N ILE A 22 3.08 3.94 -6.25
CA ILE A 22 4.28 3.41 -5.58
C ILE A 22 4.02 1.96 -5.19
N SER A 23 4.93 1.06 -5.51
CA SER A 23 4.86 -0.35 -5.17
C SER A 23 6.24 -0.91 -4.85
N GLY A 24 6.28 -2.18 -4.43
CA GLY A 24 7.54 -2.90 -4.26
C GLY A 24 8.31 -3.20 -5.55
N GLY A 25 7.79 -2.83 -6.70
CA GLY A 25 8.49 -2.84 -7.98
C GLY A 25 8.68 -4.22 -8.63
N PHE A 26 8.24 -5.32 -8.00
CA PHE A 26 8.43 -6.68 -8.54
C PHE A 26 7.21 -7.20 -9.32
N GLY A 27 7.05 -8.52 -9.40
CA GLY A 27 5.97 -9.16 -10.15
C GLY A 27 4.65 -9.27 -9.39
N GLY A 28 3.71 -10.03 -9.95
CA GLY A 28 2.39 -10.24 -9.36
C GLY A 28 1.51 -8.99 -9.36
N THR A 29 0.83 -8.71 -8.24
CA THR A 29 -0.07 -7.55 -8.10
C THR A 29 0.67 -6.22 -8.24
N MET A 30 1.96 -6.14 -7.88
CA MET A 30 2.81 -4.96 -8.06
C MET A 30 3.02 -4.63 -9.54
N GLU A 31 3.25 -5.64 -10.36
CA GLU A 31 3.36 -5.48 -11.82
C GLU A 31 2.01 -5.10 -12.45
N ASP A 32 0.93 -5.74 -12.00
CA ASP A 32 -0.40 -5.51 -12.58
C ASP A 32 -0.90 -4.09 -12.33
N ILE A 33 -0.70 -3.55 -11.12
CA ILE A 33 -1.09 -2.16 -10.83
C ILE A 33 -0.21 -1.15 -11.59
N SER A 34 1.09 -1.42 -11.71
CA SER A 34 2.01 -0.56 -12.48
C SER A 34 1.66 -0.58 -13.97
N ARG A 35 1.35 -1.75 -14.53
CA ARG A 35 0.85 -1.90 -15.91
C ARG A 35 -0.41 -1.07 -16.14
N GLY A 36 -1.36 -1.14 -15.21
CA GLY A 36 -2.59 -0.35 -15.26
C GLY A 36 -2.30 1.16 -15.29
N ALA A 37 -1.47 1.64 -14.39
CA ALA A 37 -1.08 3.04 -14.32
C ALA A 37 -0.39 3.51 -15.61
N LYS A 38 0.56 2.75 -16.13
CA LYS A 38 1.26 3.05 -17.38
C LYS A 38 0.32 3.10 -18.58
N SER A 39 -0.67 2.21 -18.64
CA SER A 39 -1.65 2.20 -19.74
C SER A 39 -2.49 3.48 -19.85
N ALA A 40 -2.54 4.26 -18.78
CA ALA A 40 -3.23 5.57 -18.72
C ALA A 40 -2.26 6.77 -18.67
N GLY A 41 -0.97 6.55 -18.97
CA GLY A 41 0.05 7.60 -18.95
C GLY A 41 0.48 8.05 -17.54
N GLY A 42 0.16 7.27 -16.51
CA GLY A 42 0.55 7.58 -15.13
C GLY A 42 2.02 7.30 -14.83
N LYS A 43 2.54 7.93 -13.78
CA LYS A 43 3.88 7.71 -13.23
C LYS A 43 3.87 6.54 -12.24
N THR A 44 4.94 5.74 -12.26
CA THR A 44 5.13 4.58 -11.38
C THR A 44 6.49 4.61 -10.71
N ILE A 45 6.54 4.29 -9.41
CA ILE A 45 7.76 4.18 -8.62
C ILE A 45 7.82 2.76 -8.04
N GLY A 46 8.95 2.09 -8.23
CA GLY A 46 9.24 0.81 -7.60
C GLY A 46 10.29 0.98 -6.51
N VAL A 47 9.97 0.58 -5.27
CA VAL A 47 10.96 0.53 -4.20
C VAL A 47 11.41 -0.91 -4.05
N THR A 48 12.62 -1.21 -4.51
CA THR A 48 13.15 -2.57 -4.62
C THR A 48 14.23 -2.85 -3.58
N TRP A 49 14.53 -4.13 -3.39
CA TRP A 49 15.61 -4.61 -2.54
C TRP A 49 16.04 -6.00 -3.02
N TYR A 50 17.33 -6.23 -3.21
CA TYR A 50 17.89 -7.42 -3.88
C TYR A 50 18.79 -8.28 -3.00
N LYS A 51 19.04 -7.90 -1.74
CA LYS A 51 19.94 -8.60 -0.83
C LYS A 51 19.25 -9.83 -0.18
N TRP A 52 18.70 -10.72 -1.01
CA TRP A 52 18.12 -12.00 -0.58
C TRP A 52 19.14 -13.10 -0.85
N GLU A 53 19.01 -14.21 -0.15
CA GLU A 53 19.88 -15.39 -0.38
C GLU A 53 19.80 -15.89 -1.82
N LYS A 54 18.59 -15.92 -2.41
CA LYS A 54 18.34 -16.27 -3.82
C LYS A 54 17.34 -15.28 -4.42
N PRO A 55 17.78 -14.13 -4.93
CA PRO A 55 16.85 -13.15 -5.47
C PRO A 55 16.14 -13.70 -6.71
N ILE A 56 14.81 -13.72 -6.66
CA ILE A 56 13.94 -14.15 -7.76
C ILE A 56 13.95 -13.09 -8.87
N TYR A 57 14.11 -11.82 -8.48
CA TYR A 57 14.12 -10.68 -9.39
C TYR A 57 15.52 -10.05 -9.43
N LYS A 58 15.94 -9.61 -10.62
CA LYS A 58 17.22 -8.91 -10.84
C LYS A 58 17.04 -7.42 -11.16
N SER A 59 15.81 -7.01 -11.39
CA SER A 59 15.41 -5.62 -11.71
C SER A 59 13.95 -5.42 -11.36
N ALA A 60 13.51 -4.17 -11.29
CA ALA A 60 12.11 -3.81 -11.25
C ALA A 60 11.35 -4.35 -12.48
N ASN A 61 10.03 -4.47 -12.38
CA ASN A 61 9.21 -4.86 -13.53
C ASN A 61 9.20 -3.77 -14.62
N ALA A 62 8.87 -4.16 -15.85
CA ALA A 62 8.96 -3.31 -17.03
C ALA A 62 8.02 -2.09 -17.04
N PHE A 63 7.12 -1.97 -16.07
CA PHE A 63 6.16 -0.87 -15.95
C PHE A 63 6.56 0.15 -14.88
N ILE A 64 7.77 0.08 -14.34
CA ILE A 64 8.32 1.04 -13.38
C ILE A 64 9.09 2.13 -14.13
N ASP A 65 8.73 3.41 -13.89
CA ASP A 65 9.43 4.57 -14.43
C ASP A 65 10.65 4.95 -13.61
N GLU A 66 10.52 4.88 -12.29
CA GLU A 66 11.57 5.26 -11.34
C GLU A 66 11.78 4.12 -10.35
N GLU A 67 12.97 3.56 -10.32
CA GLU A 67 13.37 2.55 -9.36
C GLU A 67 14.20 3.17 -8.24
N ILE A 68 13.79 2.90 -6.99
CA ILE A 68 14.55 3.23 -5.78
C ILE A 68 15.02 1.92 -5.16
N VAL A 69 16.33 1.69 -5.18
CA VAL A 69 16.91 0.47 -4.59
C VAL A 69 17.28 0.76 -3.14
N ALA A 70 16.62 0.09 -2.22
CA ALA A 70 16.89 0.19 -0.79
C ALA A 70 18.05 -0.73 -0.36
N ASP A 71 18.75 -0.36 0.71
CA ASP A 71 19.84 -1.15 1.27
C ASP A 71 19.37 -2.29 2.18
N SER A 72 18.14 -2.20 2.69
CA SER A 72 17.52 -3.23 3.53
C SER A 72 16.01 -3.32 3.29
N LEU A 73 15.41 -4.43 3.78
CA LEU A 73 13.97 -4.61 3.74
C LEU A 73 13.22 -3.53 4.56
N PHE A 74 13.77 -3.14 5.71
CA PHE A 74 13.14 -2.11 6.55
C PHE A 74 13.28 -0.71 5.94
N GLU A 75 14.41 -0.39 5.33
CA GLU A 75 14.57 0.86 4.60
C GLU A 75 13.60 0.96 3.42
N ARG A 76 13.40 -0.14 2.68
CA ARG A 76 12.40 -0.21 1.61
C ARG A 76 11.00 0.16 2.12
N ILE A 77 10.60 -0.39 3.26
CA ILE A 77 9.31 -0.09 3.89
C ILE A 77 9.26 1.38 4.30
N ASP A 78 10.29 1.89 4.97
CA ASP A 78 10.38 3.28 5.42
C ASP A 78 10.25 4.28 4.25
N ILE A 79 10.93 4.01 3.13
CA ILE A 79 10.81 4.82 1.92
C ILE A 79 9.36 4.84 1.41
N MET A 80 8.70 3.68 1.32
CA MET A 80 7.30 3.61 0.86
C MET A 80 6.37 4.36 1.81
N LEU A 81 6.54 4.21 3.13
CA LEU A 81 5.72 4.88 4.14
C LEU A 81 5.84 6.41 4.08
N LYS A 82 7.05 6.92 3.87
CA LYS A 82 7.33 8.36 3.80
C LYS A 82 6.83 8.98 2.51
N LYS A 83 6.99 8.29 1.38
CA LYS A 83 6.63 8.82 0.06
C LYS A 83 5.12 8.75 -0.25
N ALA A 84 4.39 7.79 0.29
CA ALA A 84 2.99 7.63 0.00
C ALA A 84 2.12 8.67 0.72
N ASP A 85 1.09 9.18 0.05
CA ASP A 85 0.04 10.03 0.64
C ASP A 85 -1.17 9.21 1.11
N ALA A 86 -1.33 8.01 0.57
CA ALA A 86 -2.36 7.04 0.94
C ALA A 86 -1.86 5.61 0.66
N PHE A 87 -2.46 4.63 1.32
CA PHE A 87 -2.13 3.22 1.17
C PHE A 87 -3.34 2.43 0.69
N ILE A 88 -3.15 1.62 -0.34
CA ILE A 88 -4.15 0.64 -0.79
C ILE A 88 -3.56 -0.74 -0.55
N VAL A 89 -4.23 -1.51 0.31
CA VAL A 89 -3.79 -2.85 0.69
C VAL A 89 -4.61 -3.88 -0.06
N LEU A 90 -3.94 -4.67 -0.87
CA LEU A 90 -4.49 -5.77 -1.64
C LEU A 90 -4.30 -7.10 -0.91
N PRO A 91 -5.03 -8.17 -1.26
CA PRO A 91 -4.68 -9.52 -0.83
C PRO A 91 -3.22 -9.83 -1.14
N GLY A 92 -2.52 -10.48 -0.20
CA GLY A 92 -1.09 -10.75 -0.36
C GLY A 92 -0.54 -11.68 0.71
N GLY A 93 0.76 -11.85 0.72
CA GLY A 93 1.49 -12.71 1.65
C GLY A 93 2.13 -11.95 2.82
N THR A 94 3.20 -12.54 3.36
CA THR A 94 3.94 -12.03 4.52
C THR A 94 4.55 -10.63 4.28
N GLY A 95 4.96 -10.33 3.04
CA GLY A 95 5.47 -8.99 2.69
C GLY A 95 4.40 -7.92 2.86
N THR A 96 3.20 -8.17 2.34
CA THR A 96 2.05 -7.26 2.50
C THR A 96 1.64 -7.13 3.97
N LEU A 97 1.68 -8.23 4.74
CA LEU A 97 1.41 -8.20 6.18
C LEU A 97 2.44 -7.34 6.93
N LEU A 98 3.71 -7.46 6.60
CA LEU A 98 4.79 -6.67 7.19
C LEU A 98 4.61 -5.18 6.86
N GLU A 99 4.34 -4.84 5.61
CA GLU A 99 4.08 -3.47 5.16
C GLU A 99 2.85 -2.87 5.85
N LEU A 100 1.76 -3.63 5.96
CA LEU A 100 0.55 -3.23 6.68
C LEU A 100 0.83 -3.00 8.16
N SER A 101 1.50 -3.93 8.83
CA SER A 101 1.83 -3.82 10.26
C SER A 101 2.73 -2.62 10.53
N ALA A 102 3.74 -2.40 9.69
CA ALA A 102 4.61 -1.23 9.80
C ALA A 102 3.83 0.08 9.62
N THR A 103 2.91 0.14 8.65
CA THR A 103 2.07 1.31 8.42
C THR A 103 1.19 1.63 9.63
N LEU A 104 0.51 0.60 10.17
CA LEU A 104 -0.35 0.74 11.35
C LEU A 104 0.47 1.20 12.56
N GLU A 105 1.62 0.59 12.82
CA GLU A 105 2.46 0.91 13.97
C GLU A 105 3.02 2.34 13.89
N HIS A 106 3.48 2.77 12.72
CA HIS A 106 3.97 4.13 12.54
C HIS A 106 2.89 5.18 12.78
N MET A 107 1.66 4.92 12.33
CA MET A 107 0.52 5.81 12.61
C MET A 107 0.07 5.73 14.08
N ASN A 108 0.06 4.52 14.67
CA ASN A 108 -0.28 4.32 16.06
C ASN A 108 0.63 5.10 17.01
N LYS A 109 1.93 5.11 16.73
CA LYS A 109 2.94 5.84 17.52
C LYS A 109 3.12 7.31 17.10
N GLY A 110 2.49 7.75 16.04
CA GLY A 110 2.67 9.11 15.50
C GLY A 110 4.04 9.36 14.86
N LEU A 111 4.69 8.30 14.34
CA LEU A 111 5.96 8.39 13.62
C LEU A 111 5.78 8.94 12.21
N ILE A 112 4.60 8.75 11.64
CA ILE A 112 4.14 9.39 10.41
C ILE A 112 2.77 10.01 10.64
N ASP A 113 2.42 10.99 9.81
CA ASP A 113 1.09 11.58 9.82
C ASP A 113 0.03 10.55 9.44
N PRO A 114 -1.18 10.64 10.00
CA PRO A 114 -2.25 9.72 9.67
C PRO A 114 -2.71 9.92 8.22
N LYS A 115 -2.41 8.94 7.39
CA LYS A 115 -2.77 8.86 5.97
C LYS A 115 -3.91 7.86 5.76
N PRO A 116 -4.73 7.95 4.71
CA PRO A 116 -5.74 6.94 4.40
C PRO A 116 -5.11 5.56 4.19
N ILE A 117 -5.67 4.53 4.83
CA ILE A 117 -5.36 3.11 4.57
C ILE A 117 -6.65 2.46 4.08
N ILE A 118 -6.68 2.05 2.81
CA ILE A 118 -7.85 1.46 2.16
C ILE A 118 -7.59 -0.01 1.91
N MET A 119 -8.44 -0.87 2.46
CA MET A 119 -8.38 -2.31 2.33
C MET A 119 -9.33 -2.77 1.23
N LEU A 120 -8.81 -3.27 0.11
CA LEU A 120 -9.66 -3.77 -0.97
C LEU A 120 -10.10 -5.22 -0.69
N GLY A 121 -11.38 -5.41 -0.45
CA GLY A 121 -11.98 -6.69 -0.06
C GLY A 121 -11.76 -7.03 1.42
N ASP A 122 -12.11 -8.26 1.78
CA ASP A 122 -12.20 -8.70 3.18
C ASP A 122 -11.03 -9.57 3.64
N PHE A 123 -10.04 -9.79 2.78
CA PHE A 123 -8.91 -10.72 3.03
C PHE A 123 -8.22 -10.47 4.38
N TRP A 124 -7.98 -9.22 4.73
CA TRP A 124 -7.27 -8.83 5.96
C TRP A 124 -8.17 -8.60 7.18
N LYS A 125 -9.49 -8.76 7.06
CA LYS A 125 -10.43 -8.58 8.19
C LYS A 125 -10.07 -9.40 9.43
N PRO A 126 -9.68 -10.69 9.34
CA PRO A 126 -9.31 -11.47 10.52
C PRO A 126 -8.15 -10.85 11.30
N VAL A 127 -7.12 -10.37 10.59
CA VAL A 127 -5.95 -9.72 11.20
C VAL A 127 -6.36 -8.43 11.91
N LEU A 128 -7.12 -7.57 11.26
CA LEU A 128 -7.58 -6.30 11.84
C LEU A 128 -8.55 -6.52 13.02
N THR A 129 -9.28 -7.63 13.02
CA THR A 129 -10.15 -7.98 14.14
C THR A 129 -9.38 -8.21 15.44
N CYS A 130 -8.15 -8.73 15.36
CA CYS A 130 -7.28 -8.89 16.53
C CYS A 130 -6.91 -7.54 17.19
N LEU A 131 -6.91 -6.45 16.45
CA LEU A 131 -6.51 -5.11 16.89
C LEU A 131 -7.67 -4.25 17.43
N LYS A 132 -8.89 -4.79 17.56
CA LYS A 132 -10.07 -4.04 17.99
C LYS A 132 -9.96 -3.43 19.39
N LYS A 133 -9.13 -4.02 20.25
CA LYS A 133 -8.91 -3.54 21.63
C LYS A 133 -7.60 -2.79 21.79
N GLU A 134 -6.78 -2.72 20.76
CA GLU A 134 -5.52 -1.99 20.80
C GLU A 134 -5.79 -0.49 20.67
N PRO A 135 -5.45 0.32 21.70
CA PRO A 135 -5.66 1.76 21.66
C PRO A 135 -4.66 2.41 20.69
N VAL A 136 -5.10 3.43 19.98
CA VAL A 136 -4.17 4.34 19.30
C VAL A 136 -3.44 5.15 20.36
N LEU A 137 -2.11 5.19 20.31
CA LEU A 137 -1.29 5.87 21.33
C LEU A 137 -1.03 7.34 20.99
N SER A 138 -0.90 7.66 19.70
CA SER A 138 -0.68 9.02 19.23
C SER A 138 -1.94 9.89 19.40
N GLU A 139 -1.86 10.91 20.26
CA GLU A 139 -2.95 11.89 20.41
C GLU A 139 -3.22 12.65 19.10
N ARG A 140 -2.17 12.92 18.32
CA ARG A 140 -2.31 13.54 16.99
C ARG A 140 -3.14 12.67 16.06
N THR A 141 -2.85 11.37 15.99
CA THR A 141 -3.59 10.41 15.17
C THR A 141 -5.04 10.27 15.60
N LYS A 142 -5.29 10.17 16.93
CA LYS A 142 -6.65 10.13 17.49
C LYS A 142 -7.47 11.34 17.06
N ASN A 143 -6.90 12.53 17.26
CA ASN A 143 -7.61 13.78 17.00
C ASN A 143 -7.86 14.01 15.50
N MET A 144 -6.87 13.76 14.65
CA MET A 144 -7.00 13.95 13.20
C MET A 144 -7.97 12.94 12.57
N ARG A 145 -7.95 11.69 13.02
CA ARG A 145 -8.80 10.61 12.49
C ARG A 145 -10.12 10.43 13.24
N LYS A 146 -10.27 11.02 14.42
CA LYS A 146 -11.41 10.84 15.34
C LYS A 146 -11.67 9.37 15.66
N ILE A 147 -10.61 8.65 16.00
CA ILE A 147 -10.59 7.21 16.30
C ILE A 147 -9.98 6.95 17.67
N SER A 148 -10.24 5.77 18.21
CA SER A 148 -9.70 5.33 19.50
C SER A 148 -8.87 4.05 19.43
N CYS A 149 -9.17 3.16 18.48
CA CYS A 149 -8.55 1.85 18.34
C CYS A 149 -7.84 1.69 16.99
N CYS A 150 -6.79 0.86 16.96
CA CYS A 150 -5.93 0.68 15.80
C CYS A 150 -6.65 0.09 14.57
N ASN A 151 -7.66 -0.76 14.78
CA ASN A 151 -8.46 -1.28 13.67
C ASN A 151 -9.30 -0.20 12.95
N GLU A 152 -9.48 0.97 13.55
CA GLU A 152 -10.20 2.11 12.93
C GLU A 152 -9.29 2.95 12.02
N LEU A 153 -7.97 2.68 12.02
CA LEU A 153 -7.02 3.30 11.09
C LEU A 153 -7.29 2.95 9.62
N VAL A 154 -7.98 1.84 9.37
CA VAL A 154 -8.26 1.31 8.03
C VAL A 154 -9.71 1.50 7.62
N THR A 155 -9.93 1.61 6.30
CA THR A 155 -11.25 1.62 5.69
C THR A 155 -11.38 0.45 4.73
N PHE A 156 -12.35 -0.43 4.94
CA PHE A 156 -12.66 -1.53 4.02
C PHE A 156 -13.57 -1.07 2.89
N VAL A 157 -13.24 -1.46 1.67
CA VAL A 157 -14.04 -1.22 0.46
C VAL A 157 -14.25 -2.52 -0.29
N LYS A 158 -15.38 -2.63 -1.00
CA LYS A 158 -15.77 -3.88 -1.68
C LYS A 158 -15.16 -4.02 -3.07
N ASN A 159 -14.88 -2.90 -3.72
CA ASN A 159 -14.47 -2.85 -5.12
C ASN A 159 -13.57 -1.64 -5.42
N VAL A 160 -13.04 -1.61 -6.63
CA VAL A 160 -12.12 -0.58 -7.10
C VAL A 160 -12.76 0.82 -7.14
N ASP A 161 -14.05 0.92 -7.49
CA ASP A 161 -14.74 2.21 -7.58
C ASP A 161 -14.87 2.85 -6.20
N GLU A 162 -15.30 2.10 -5.18
CA GLU A 162 -15.32 2.54 -3.79
C GLU A 162 -13.91 2.94 -3.30
N CYS A 163 -12.87 2.20 -3.73
CA CYS A 163 -11.48 2.53 -3.39
C CYS A 163 -11.10 3.92 -3.91
N ILE A 164 -11.40 4.22 -5.16
CA ILE A 164 -11.12 5.52 -5.78
C ILE A 164 -11.92 6.65 -5.13
N GLU A 165 -13.16 6.40 -4.71
CA GLU A 165 -13.98 7.37 -4.00
C GLU A 165 -13.39 7.76 -2.63
N LYS A 166 -12.79 6.81 -1.92
CA LYS A 166 -12.19 7.03 -0.59
C LYS A 166 -10.83 7.76 -0.63
N LEU A 167 -10.23 7.92 -1.80
CA LEU A 167 -8.99 8.68 -2.03
C LEU A 167 -9.23 10.17 -2.35
N ARG A 168 -10.48 10.62 -2.29
CA ARG A 168 -10.85 12.04 -2.51
C ARG A 168 -10.60 12.90 -1.28
#